data_b23fc3af7eaf5a63e0f8bf7248adbbd6
#
_entry.id   b23fc3af7eaf5a63e0f8bf7248adbbd6
#
_cell.length_a   1.000
_cell.length_b   1.000
_cell.length_c   1.000
_cell.angle_alpha   90.00
_cell.angle_beta   90.00
_cell.angle_gamma   90.00
#
_symmetry.space_group_name_H-M   'P 1'
#
loop_
_entity.id
_entity.type
_entity.pdbx_description
1 polymer ?
#
loop_
_entity_poly.entity_id
_entity_poly.type
_entity_poly.pdbx_seq_one_letter_code
_entity_poly.pdbx_strand_id
1 'polypeptide(L)'
;MVTGYRMTEDEFVLLACFYELAAIPAWIVREPEELDLERVLGKLERRGLVQKMDGQDVPHLVIDFLFSEMAHSPCTAGGTDRIFCWFGAHAALALERNVTALSLMPFQTPQELFAYLRETGYERENLAFAQLDPAQDDAAAQLKETWEAGFEQG
;
A
#
# COMPACT_ATOMS: atom_id res chain seq x y z
N MET A 1 1.93 -16.94 -7.19
CA MET A 1 2.86 -16.43 -6.16
C MET A 1 2.86 -14.91 -6.19
N VAL A 2 2.69 -14.28 -5.04
CA VAL A 2 2.71 -12.82 -4.94
C VAL A 2 4.16 -12.36 -4.76
N THR A 3 4.58 -11.43 -5.61
CA THR A 3 5.92 -10.83 -5.52
C THR A 3 5.80 -9.48 -4.82
N GLY A 4 6.46 -9.34 -3.68
CA GLY A 4 6.42 -8.10 -2.90
C GLY A 4 7.73 -7.34 -2.96
N TYR A 5 7.64 -6.06 -2.62
CA TYR A 5 8.80 -5.19 -2.46
C TYR A 5 9.06 -5.02 -0.96
N ARG A 6 10.23 -5.46 -0.51
CA ARG A 6 10.61 -5.26 0.89
C ARG A 6 11.16 -3.86 1.07
N MET A 7 10.75 -3.24 2.17
CA MET A 7 11.27 -1.91 2.51
C MET A 7 11.21 -1.72 4.02
N THR A 8 12.00 -0.77 4.51
CA THR A 8 11.94 -0.37 5.91
C THR A 8 10.77 0.58 6.12
N GLU A 9 10.38 0.78 7.39
CA GLU A 9 9.37 1.77 7.72
C GLU A 9 9.79 3.17 7.24
N ASP A 10 11.06 3.54 7.41
CA ASP A 10 11.58 4.83 6.97
C ASP A 10 11.45 5.00 5.46
N GLU A 11 11.79 3.96 4.69
CA GLU A 11 11.66 4.01 3.23
C GLU A 11 10.20 4.18 2.80
N PHE A 12 9.29 3.46 3.45
CA PHE A 12 7.87 3.59 3.15
C PHE A 12 7.36 4.99 3.49
N VAL A 13 7.71 5.51 4.67
CA VAL A 13 7.27 6.84 5.10
C VAL A 13 7.74 7.93 4.14
N LEU A 14 9.00 7.84 3.68
CA LEU A 14 9.53 8.79 2.71
C LEU A 14 8.72 8.77 1.41
N LEU A 15 8.48 7.58 0.87
CA LEU A 15 7.72 7.44 -0.37
C LEU A 15 6.25 7.87 -0.19
N ALA A 16 5.65 7.49 0.93
CA ALA A 16 4.27 7.89 1.23
C ALA A 16 4.13 9.42 1.30
N CYS A 17 5.11 10.09 1.90
CA CYS A 17 5.14 11.55 1.96
C CYS A 17 5.32 12.16 0.58
N PHE A 18 6.22 11.60 -0.23
CA PHE A 18 6.46 12.08 -1.59
C PHE A 18 5.20 11.99 -2.45
N TYR A 19 4.42 10.93 -2.32
CA TYR A 19 3.18 10.74 -3.09
C TYR A 19 1.95 11.30 -2.39
N GLU A 20 2.11 11.88 -1.21
CA GLU A 20 1.01 12.49 -0.44
C GLU A 20 -0.14 11.53 -0.18
N LEU A 21 0.19 10.31 0.29
CA LEU A 21 -0.83 9.31 0.59
C LEU A 21 -1.80 9.83 1.66
N ALA A 22 -3.10 9.80 1.35
CA ALA A 22 -4.14 10.26 2.27
C ALA A 22 -4.35 9.30 3.44
N ALA A 23 -4.06 8.02 3.24
CA ALA A 23 -4.24 7.01 4.29
C ALA A 23 -3.02 6.11 4.35
N ILE A 24 -2.51 5.91 5.56
CA ILE A 24 -1.42 4.98 5.86
C ILE A 24 -1.81 4.17 7.09
N PRO A 25 -1.18 2.99 7.31
CA PRO A 25 -1.50 2.18 8.49
C PRO A 25 -1.27 2.94 9.79
N ALA A 26 -2.18 2.74 10.76
CA ALA A 26 -2.05 3.36 12.08
C ALA A 26 -0.83 2.87 12.85
N TRP A 27 -0.33 1.67 12.52
CA TRP A 27 0.86 1.11 13.18
C TRP A 27 2.17 1.68 12.64
N ILE A 28 2.13 2.53 11.61
CA ILE A 28 3.28 3.32 11.20
C ILE A 28 3.28 4.60 12.02
N VAL A 29 4.25 4.69 12.94
CA VAL A 29 4.31 5.81 13.89
C VAL A 29 5.45 6.77 13.58
N ARG A 30 6.33 6.43 12.62
CA ARG A 30 7.46 7.25 12.24
C ARG A 30 6.98 8.50 11.51
N GLU A 31 7.39 9.68 11.99
CA GLU A 31 7.04 10.95 11.35
C GLU A 31 8.05 11.30 10.26
N PRO A 32 7.61 11.94 9.13
CA PRO A 32 8.56 12.32 8.08
C PRO A 32 9.69 13.21 8.58
N GLU A 33 9.44 14.08 9.55
CA GLU A 33 10.44 14.99 10.12
C GLU A 33 11.55 14.26 10.87
N GLU A 34 11.31 13.04 11.31
CA GLU A 34 12.29 12.22 12.03
C GLU A 34 13.26 11.49 11.11
N LEU A 35 13.02 11.51 9.79
CA LEU A 35 13.80 10.75 8.83
C LEU A 35 15.16 11.43 8.53
N ASP A 36 16.20 10.59 8.45
CA ASP A 36 17.48 11.01 7.87
C ASP A 36 17.36 10.83 6.35
N LEU A 37 16.99 11.90 5.66
CA LEU A 37 16.66 11.85 4.24
C LEU A 37 17.79 11.34 3.37
N GLU A 38 19.03 11.78 3.63
CA GLU A 38 20.19 11.35 2.83
C GLU A 38 20.40 9.84 2.95
N ARG A 39 20.29 9.31 4.17
CA ARG A 39 20.49 7.89 4.41
C ARG A 39 19.39 7.07 3.77
N VAL A 40 18.13 7.48 3.92
CA VAL A 40 16.99 6.75 3.37
C VAL A 40 17.02 6.78 1.85
N LEU A 41 17.26 7.94 1.24
CA LEU A 41 17.38 8.06 -0.22
C LEU A 41 18.55 7.25 -0.75
N GLY A 42 19.68 7.24 -0.03
CA GLY A 42 20.83 6.45 -0.42
C GLY A 42 20.53 4.95 -0.46
N LYS A 43 19.76 4.46 0.50
CA LYS A 43 19.33 3.07 0.53
C LYS A 43 18.41 2.74 -0.65
N LEU A 44 17.45 3.61 -0.95
CA LEU A 44 16.53 3.43 -2.06
C LEU A 44 17.28 3.43 -3.40
N GLU A 45 18.26 4.33 -3.56
CA GLU A 45 19.09 4.38 -4.76
C GLU A 45 19.90 3.11 -4.94
N ARG A 46 20.53 2.61 -3.89
CA ARG A 46 21.33 1.38 -3.94
C ARG A 46 20.49 0.15 -4.31
N ARG A 47 19.20 0.16 -3.96
CA ARG A 47 18.30 -0.93 -4.30
C ARG A 47 17.61 -0.74 -5.64
N GLY A 48 17.86 0.38 -6.34
CA GLY A 48 17.26 0.66 -7.64
C GLY A 48 15.81 1.10 -7.59
N LEU A 49 15.30 1.44 -6.41
CA LEU A 49 13.90 1.90 -6.26
C LEU A 49 13.75 3.38 -6.58
N VAL A 50 14.83 4.14 -6.44
CA VAL A 50 14.92 5.55 -6.79
C VAL A 50 16.20 5.74 -7.59
N GLN A 51 16.19 6.63 -8.59
CA GLN A 51 17.36 6.93 -9.40
C GLN A 51 17.48 8.44 -9.58
N LYS A 52 18.71 8.90 -9.84
CA LYS A 52 18.94 10.31 -10.11
C LYS A 52 18.80 10.59 -11.60
N MET A 53 17.95 11.56 -11.93
CA MET A 53 17.76 12.04 -13.29
C MET A 53 17.85 13.56 -13.29
N ASP A 54 18.81 14.10 -14.02
CA ASP A 54 19.06 15.56 -14.09
C ASP A 54 19.23 16.19 -12.69
N GLY A 55 19.92 15.48 -11.79
CA GLY A 55 20.18 15.96 -10.44
C GLY A 55 19.02 15.80 -9.46
N GLN A 56 17.91 15.21 -9.89
CA GLN A 56 16.75 15.00 -9.05
C GLN A 56 16.54 13.52 -8.76
N ASP A 57 16.07 13.20 -7.57
CA ASP A 57 15.70 11.84 -7.19
C ASP A 57 14.33 11.52 -7.76
N VAL A 58 14.28 10.48 -8.61
CA VAL A 58 13.05 10.06 -9.30
C VAL A 58 12.78 8.60 -8.96
N PRO A 59 11.57 8.27 -8.48
CA PRO A 59 11.22 6.87 -8.22
C PRO A 59 11.25 6.03 -9.51
N HIS A 60 11.64 4.77 -9.39
CA HIS A 60 11.59 3.83 -10.50
C HIS A 60 10.14 3.70 -11.00
N LEU A 61 9.95 3.40 -12.29
CA LEU A 61 8.62 3.32 -12.90
C LEU A 61 7.66 2.41 -12.16
N VAL A 62 8.12 1.26 -11.66
CA VAL A 62 7.26 0.34 -10.92
C VAL A 62 6.84 0.96 -9.58
N ILE A 63 7.78 1.57 -8.86
CA ILE A 63 7.48 2.24 -7.60
C ILE A 63 6.51 3.39 -7.84
N ASP A 64 6.74 4.18 -8.87
CA ASP A 64 5.83 5.27 -9.25
C ASP A 64 4.41 4.75 -9.51
N PHE A 65 4.30 3.66 -10.26
CA PHE A 65 2.99 3.05 -10.54
C PHE A 65 2.29 2.62 -9.26
N LEU A 66 2.98 1.88 -8.39
CA LEU A 66 2.38 1.33 -7.18
C LEU A 66 1.92 2.44 -6.22
N PHE A 67 2.77 3.42 -5.97
CA PHE A 67 2.43 4.51 -5.05
C PHE A 67 1.39 5.45 -5.64
N SER A 68 1.38 5.64 -6.96
CA SER A 68 0.32 6.42 -7.62
C SER A 68 -1.03 5.73 -7.48
N GLU A 69 -1.08 4.40 -7.62
CA GLU A 69 -2.32 3.63 -7.40
C GLU A 69 -2.80 3.78 -5.95
N MET A 70 -1.90 3.73 -4.98
CA MET A 70 -2.25 3.96 -3.59
C MET A 70 -2.78 5.38 -3.36
N ALA A 71 -2.12 6.37 -3.96
CA ALA A 71 -2.50 7.80 -3.79
C ALA A 71 -3.88 8.09 -4.36
N HIS A 72 -4.31 7.37 -5.38
CA HIS A 72 -5.58 7.58 -6.06
C HIS A 72 -6.63 6.53 -5.70
N SER A 73 -6.40 5.75 -4.65
CA SER A 73 -7.36 4.73 -4.20
C SER A 73 -8.62 5.35 -3.62
N PRO A 74 -9.81 4.97 -4.11
CA PRO A 74 -11.06 5.44 -3.50
C PRO A 74 -11.35 4.81 -2.15
N CYS A 75 -10.75 3.65 -1.87
CA CYS A 75 -11.03 2.88 -0.66
C CYS A 75 -9.78 2.24 -0.11
N THR A 76 -9.81 1.97 1.20
CA THR A 76 -8.77 1.23 1.89
C THR A 76 -9.39 0.17 2.79
N ALA A 77 -8.60 -0.79 3.22
CA ALA A 77 -9.00 -1.75 4.25
C ALA A 77 -7.85 -1.91 5.24
N GLY A 78 -8.14 -1.74 6.51
CA GLY A 78 -7.12 -1.82 7.55
C GLY A 78 -7.75 -2.25 8.87
N GLY A 79 -7.20 -1.78 9.99
CA GLY A 79 -7.75 -2.07 11.31
C GLY A 79 -7.02 -3.15 12.08
N THR A 80 -6.08 -3.86 11.42
CA THR A 80 -5.19 -4.79 12.11
C THR A 80 -3.84 -4.10 12.35
N ASP A 81 -2.98 -4.73 13.14
CA ASP A 81 -1.62 -4.25 13.38
C ASP A 81 -0.60 -4.86 12.42
N ARG A 82 -1.06 -5.60 11.38
CA ARG A 82 -0.18 -6.34 10.47
C ARG A 82 -0.36 -6.03 9.01
N ILE A 83 -1.54 -5.61 8.55
CA ILE A 83 -1.80 -5.43 7.14
C ILE A 83 -2.67 -4.21 6.88
N PHE A 84 -2.41 -3.54 5.76
CA PHE A 84 -3.21 -2.42 5.27
C PHE A 84 -3.31 -2.51 3.76
N CYS A 85 -4.49 -2.26 3.19
CA CYS A 85 -4.75 -2.44 1.77
C CYS A 85 -5.27 -1.16 1.13
N TRP A 86 -4.87 -0.93 -0.13
CA TRP A 86 -5.38 0.15 -0.97
C TRP A 86 -5.97 -0.45 -2.24
N PHE A 87 -7.04 0.13 -2.74
CA PHE A 87 -7.72 -0.36 -3.95
C PHE A 87 -7.69 0.71 -5.03
N GLY A 88 -6.65 0.68 -5.88
CA GLY A 88 -6.51 1.60 -7.00
C GLY A 88 -7.31 1.15 -8.22
N ALA A 89 -7.28 1.98 -9.26
CA ALA A 89 -8.02 1.70 -10.49
C ALA A 89 -7.45 0.51 -11.28
N HIS A 90 -6.14 0.31 -11.23
CA HIS A 90 -5.45 -0.70 -12.03
C HIS A 90 -4.76 -1.78 -11.21
N ALA A 91 -4.67 -1.59 -9.90
CA ALA A 91 -4.03 -2.55 -9.00
C ALA A 91 -4.54 -2.37 -7.59
N ALA A 92 -4.61 -3.47 -6.85
CA ALA A 92 -4.82 -3.44 -5.41
C ALA A 92 -3.48 -3.69 -4.73
N LEU A 93 -3.22 -3.04 -3.62
CA LEU A 93 -1.95 -3.11 -2.90
C LEU A 93 -2.17 -3.51 -1.46
N ALA A 94 -1.28 -4.34 -0.92
CA ALA A 94 -1.27 -4.65 0.51
C ALA A 94 0.11 -4.38 1.07
N LEU A 95 0.15 -3.71 2.21
CA LEU A 95 1.38 -3.52 2.97
C LEU A 95 1.28 -4.37 4.22
N GLU A 96 2.14 -5.38 4.33
CA GLU A 96 2.15 -6.31 5.45
C GLU A 96 3.40 -6.11 6.29
N ARG A 97 3.20 -6.03 7.61
CA ARG A 97 4.30 -5.84 8.55
C ARG A 97 4.87 -7.19 8.97
N ASN A 98 6.15 -7.39 8.69
CA ASN A 98 6.92 -8.54 9.14
C ASN A 98 7.82 -8.14 10.31
N VAL A 99 8.52 -9.09 10.90
CA VAL A 99 9.38 -8.83 12.07
C VAL A 99 10.47 -7.81 11.78
N THR A 100 11.06 -7.85 10.58
CA THR A 100 12.23 -7.03 10.24
C THR A 100 11.99 -6.00 9.16
N ALA A 101 10.87 -6.08 8.44
CA ALA A 101 10.62 -5.20 7.30
C ALA A 101 9.14 -5.16 6.96
N LEU A 102 8.78 -4.25 6.05
CA LEU A 102 7.47 -4.20 5.44
C LEU A 102 7.53 -4.86 4.07
N SER A 103 6.43 -5.49 3.66
CA SER A 103 6.30 -6.05 2.31
C SER A 103 5.13 -5.37 1.61
N LEU A 104 5.42 -4.69 0.52
CA LEU A 104 4.40 -4.07 -0.33
C LEU A 104 4.10 -5.03 -1.47
N MET A 105 2.87 -5.54 -1.52
CA MET A 105 2.47 -6.59 -2.47
C MET A 105 1.41 -6.07 -3.43
N PRO A 106 1.70 -6.10 -4.74
CA PRO A 106 0.70 -5.71 -5.74
C PRO A 106 -0.16 -6.91 -6.16
N PHE A 107 -1.43 -6.62 -6.45
CA PHE A 107 -2.39 -7.58 -7.00
C PHE A 107 -3.06 -6.95 -8.20
N GLN A 108 -3.27 -7.72 -9.26
CA GLN A 108 -3.88 -7.20 -10.48
C GLN A 108 -5.35 -6.84 -10.28
N THR A 109 -6.04 -7.57 -9.42
CA THR A 109 -7.47 -7.34 -9.14
C THR A 109 -7.72 -7.36 -7.63
N PRO A 110 -8.79 -6.70 -7.16
CA PRO A 110 -9.20 -6.82 -5.76
C PRO A 110 -9.51 -8.25 -5.35
N GLN A 111 -10.04 -9.07 -6.25
CA GLN A 111 -10.36 -10.47 -5.98
C GLN A 111 -9.12 -11.29 -5.62
N GLU A 112 -8.00 -11.03 -6.29
CA GLU A 112 -6.73 -11.68 -5.98
C GLU A 112 -6.25 -11.31 -4.58
N LEU A 113 -6.42 -10.04 -4.20
CA LEU A 113 -6.07 -9.58 -2.85
C LEU A 113 -6.97 -10.26 -1.81
N PHE A 114 -8.26 -10.35 -2.07
CA PHE A 114 -9.20 -11.00 -1.15
C PHE A 114 -8.84 -12.48 -0.96
N ALA A 115 -8.46 -13.16 -2.03
CA ALA A 115 -8.00 -14.55 -1.95
C ALA A 115 -6.74 -14.67 -1.07
N TYR A 116 -5.79 -13.77 -1.25
CA TYR A 116 -4.59 -13.73 -0.43
C TYR A 116 -4.93 -13.55 1.06
N LEU A 117 -5.84 -12.62 1.36
CA LEU A 117 -6.24 -12.35 2.75
C LEU A 117 -6.88 -13.59 3.38
N ARG A 118 -7.76 -14.28 2.65
CA ARG A 118 -8.38 -15.51 3.15
C ARG A 118 -7.36 -16.61 3.38
N GLU A 119 -6.47 -16.81 2.42
CA GLU A 119 -5.46 -17.88 2.48
C GLU A 119 -4.46 -17.68 3.61
N THR A 120 -4.19 -16.42 3.95
CA THR A 120 -3.27 -16.10 5.04
C THR A 120 -3.95 -16.00 6.41
N GLY A 121 -5.27 -16.21 6.47
CA GLY A 121 -5.98 -16.28 7.73
C GLY A 121 -6.55 -14.96 8.24
N TYR A 122 -6.56 -13.92 7.43
CA TYR A 122 -7.21 -12.66 7.80
C TYR A 122 -8.72 -12.81 7.67
N GLU A 123 -9.45 -12.35 8.68
CA GLU A 123 -10.90 -12.41 8.71
C GLU A 123 -11.49 -11.02 8.40
N ARG A 124 -12.56 -11.00 7.62
CA ARG A 124 -13.21 -9.74 7.22
C ARG A 124 -13.60 -8.89 8.43
N GLU A 125 -14.05 -9.52 9.53
CA GLU A 125 -14.48 -8.83 10.74
C GLU A 125 -13.36 -8.03 11.40
N ASN A 126 -12.12 -8.42 11.14
CA ASN A 126 -10.95 -7.76 11.71
C ASN A 126 -10.37 -6.69 10.79
N LEU A 127 -10.99 -6.47 9.64
CA LEU A 127 -10.53 -5.50 8.65
C LEU A 127 -11.59 -4.43 8.47
N ALA A 128 -11.19 -3.17 8.57
CA ALA A 128 -12.09 -2.03 8.42
C ALA A 128 -11.97 -1.47 7.00
N PHE A 129 -13.05 -1.59 6.23
CA PHE A 129 -13.14 -1.03 4.88
C PHE A 129 -13.58 0.43 4.99
N ALA A 130 -12.83 1.32 4.36
CA ALA A 130 -13.09 2.77 4.44
C ALA A 130 -13.06 3.40 3.07
N GLN A 131 -13.99 4.31 2.81
CA GLN A 131 -13.99 5.14 1.62
C GLN A 131 -13.19 6.40 1.89
N LEU A 132 -12.27 6.75 0.98
CA LEU A 132 -11.41 7.91 1.11
C LEU A 132 -11.92 9.12 0.35
N ASP A 133 -12.50 8.90 -0.84
CA ASP A 133 -12.87 10.00 -1.74
C ASP A 133 -14.39 9.98 -1.99
N PRO A 134 -15.13 10.96 -1.41
CA PRO A 134 -16.58 11.03 -1.63
C PRO A 134 -17.00 11.18 -3.09
N ALA A 135 -16.12 11.71 -3.94
CA ALA A 135 -16.41 11.86 -5.36
C ALA A 135 -16.42 10.53 -6.13
N GLN A 136 -15.96 9.43 -5.49
CA GLN A 136 -15.90 8.12 -6.11
C GLN A 136 -16.86 7.12 -5.45
N ASP A 137 -18.07 7.58 -5.12
CA ASP A 137 -19.07 6.76 -4.44
C ASP A 137 -19.41 5.48 -5.20
N ASP A 138 -19.55 5.54 -6.53
CA ASP A 138 -19.90 4.37 -7.34
C ASP A 138 -18.79 3.32 -7.31
N ALA A 139 -17.53 3.75 -7.45
CA ALA A 139 -16.39 2.85 -7.39
C ALA A 139 -16.28 2.23 -5.99
N ALA A 140 -16.50 3.02 -4.95
CA ALA A 140 -16.43 2.55 -3.57
C ALA A 140 -17.56 1.52 -3.30
N ALA A 141 -18.76 1.76 -3.80
CA ALA A 141 -19.88 0.84 -3.62
C ALA A 141 -19.61 -0.51 -4.29
N GLN A 142 -19.07 -0.50 -5.51
CA GLN A 142 -18.69 -1.73 -6.21
C GLN A 142 -17.60 -2.50 -5.48
N LEU A 143 -16.59 -1.80 -4.99
CA LEU A 143 -15.51 -2.42 -4.23
C LEU A 143 -16.01 -3.05 -2.93
N LYS A 144 -16.94 -2.37 -2.26
CA LYS A 144 -17.53 -2.88 -1.03
C LYS A 144 -18.31 -4.17 -1.27
N GLU A 145 -19.09 -4.23 -2.35
CA GLU A 145 -19.80 -5.45 -2.74
C GLU A 145 -18.81 -6.59 -3.02
N THR A 146 -17.77 -6.31 -3.78
CA THR A 146 -16.74 -7.29 -4.11
C THR A 146 -16.01 -7.75 -2.85
N TRP A 147 -15.73 -6.83 -1.94
CA TRP A 147 -15.11 -7.11 -0.66
C TRP A 147 -15.94 -8.09 0.16
N GLU A 148 -17.22 -7.81 0.32
CA GLU A 148 -18.13 -8.67 1.08
C GLU A 148 -18.26 -10.05 0.44
N ALA A 149 -18.49 -10.10 -0.87
CA ALA A 149 -18.63 -11.36 -1.61
C ALA A 149 -17.35 -12.18 -1.59
N GLY A 150 -16.19 -11.52 -1.67
CA GLY A 150 -14.89 -12.18 -1.69
C GLY A 150 -14.61 -12.97 -0.41
N PHE A 151 -15.05 -12.45 0.72
CA PHE A 151 -14.87 -13.15 2.00
C PHE A 151 -15.93 -14.20 2.27
N GLU A 152 -17.10 -14.09 1.65
CA GLU A 152 -18.18 -15.07 1.81
C GLU A 152 -17.94 -16.35 1.02
N GLN A 153 -17.16 -16.28 -0.04
CA GLN A 153 -16.86 -17.43 -0.89
C GLN A 153 -15.71 -18.30 -0.36
N GLY A 154 -15.24 -17.99 0.82
CA GLY A 154 -14.16 -18.74 1.49
C GLY A 154 -14.54 -20.13 2.03
#